data_503417d00504db5fa93b4f05711f573a
#
_entry.id   503417d00504db5fa93b4f05711f573a
#
_cell.length_a   1.000
_cell.length_b   1.000
_cell.length_c   1.000
_cell.angle_alpha   90.00
_cell.angle_beta   90.00
_cell.angle_gamma   90.00
#
_symmetry.space_group_name_H-M   'P 1'
#
loop_
_entity.id
_entity.type
_entity.pdbx_description
1 polymer ?
#
loop_
_entity_poly.entity_id
_entity_poly.type
_entity_poly.pdbx_seq_one_letter_code
_entity_poly.pdbx_strand_id
1 'polypeptide(L)'
;MCDVPERGCVVEHRPRTLRYRFATKVIFDEPACEHALVLRCQPREGEGLTILKGAVCIEPEVPLQAQRDSFGNALAVCRIAEAHDYVLYVSEGIVRIDLGETGPCVAHPLYRYPSALATASDEMCDWLRAQGLVSGLWEDDPDLAYEHVADLCHAVSKEMTYAPGSTNITTTASEAFALHCGVCQDYAHIVVALLRYLGIAARYVLGLAVGEGCTHAWVQAHLGGRWRGFDPTRDTCVNETYIPLAVGRDWSDCPVERGSFMGAPGQCQDVHMEVLELGGCS
;
A
#
# COMPACT_ATOMS: atom_id res chain seq x y z
N MET A 1 5.60 -13.40 -38.14
CA MET A 1 4.60 -13.75 -37.13
C MET A 1 5.39 -13.97 -35.85
N CYS A 2 5.51 -12.95 -35.02
CA CYS A 2 6.18 -13.07 -33.72
C CYS A 2 5.12 -13.57 -32.76
N ASP A 3 5.36 -14.74 -32.17
CA ASP A 3 4.57 -15.25 -31.06
C ASP A 3 4.66 -14.26 -29.91
N VAL A 4 3.59 -13.51 -29.69
CA VAL A 4 3.37 -12.80 -28.43
C VAL A 4 2.93 -13.87 -27.44
N PRO A 5 3.66 -14.10 -26.33
CA PRO A 5 3.20 -15.02 -25.32
C PRO A 5 1.87 -14.50 -24.78
N GLU A 6 0.86 -15.37 -24.71
CA GLU A 6 -0.42 -15.12 -24.03
C GLU A 6 -0.12 -14.77 -22.57
N ARG A 7 0.01 -13.49 -22.26
CA ARG A 7 0.13 -12.95 -20.90
C ARG A 7 -1.28 -12.64 -20.38
N GLY A 8 -2.06 -13.67 -20.17
CA GLY A 8 -3.27 -13.53 -19.37
C GLY A 8 -2.86 -13.40 -17.89
N CYS A 9 -3.00 -12.24 -17.30
CA CYS A 9 -2.91 -12.06 -15.84
C CYS A 9 -4.17 -12.65 -15.17
N VAL A 10 -4.45 -13.94 -15.46
CA VAL A 10 -5.54 -14.67 -14.81
C VAL A 10 -5.02 -15.10 -13.45
N VAL A 11 -5.30 -14.31 -12.43
CA VAL A 11 -5.04 -14.72 -11.04
C VAL A 11 -6.13 -15.70 -10.65
N GLU A 12 -5.76 -16.98 -10.50
CA GLU A 12 -6.64 -17.95 -9.88
C GLU A 12 -6.74 -17.64 -8.39
N HIS A 13 -7.87 -17.04 -7.98
CA HIS A 13 -8.12 -16.70 -6.59
C HIS A 13 -8.40 -17.97 -5.77
N ARG A 14 -7.55 -18.21 -4.78
CA ARG A 14 -7.72 -19.30 -3.80
C ARG A 14 -7.62 -18.72 -2.39
N PRO A 15 -8.63 -18.89 -1.55
CA PRO A 15 -8.59 -18.41 -0.18
C PRO A 15 -7.33 -18.86 0.54
N ARG A 16 -6.65 -17.93 1.22
CA ARG A 16 -5.47 -18.23 2.03
C ARG A 16 -5.66 -17.76 3.45
N THR A 17 -5.06 -18.49 4.38
CA THR A 17 -4.97 -18.08 5.78
C THR A 17 -3.51 -17.72 6.07
N LEU A 18 -3.29 -16.49 6.49
CA LEU A 18 -1.96 -15.96 6.77
C LEU A 18 -1.84 -15.59 8.24
N ARG A 19 -0.71 -15.95 8.85
CA ARG A 19 -0.26 -15.38 10.12
C ARG A 19 0.67 -14.22 9.82
N TYR A 20 0.47 -13.10 10.48
CA TYR A 20 1.35 -11.95 10.38
C TYR A 20 1.85 -11.51 11.74
N ARG A 21 3.04 -10.94 11.77
CA ARG A 21 3.60 -10.18 12.88
C ARG A 21 4.37 -9.00 12.31
N PHE A 22 3.98 -7.82 12.74
CA PHE A 22 4.63 -6.56 12.38
C PHE A 22 5.02 -5.85 13.68
N ALA A 23 6.28 -5.55 13.87
CA ALA A 23 6.82 -4.89 15.03
C ALA A 23 7.71 -3.72 14.62
N THR A 24 7.54 -2.58 15.27
CA THR A 24 8.40 -1.42 15.09
C THR A 24 8.87 -0.92 16.42
N LYS A 25 10.17 -0.71 16.54
CA LYS A 25 10.80 -0.07 17.69
C LYS A 25 11.39 1.27 17.24
N VAL A 26 10.87 2.36 17.80
CA VAL A 26 11.42 3.71 17.67
C VAL A 26 12.25 4.00 18.90
N ILE A 27 13.52 4.33 18.73
CA ILE A 27 14.47 4.64 19.81
C ILE A 27 14.85 6.10 19.69
N PHE A 28 14.79 6.81 20.81
CA PHE A 28 15.15 8.22 20.94
C PHE A 28 16.53 8.36 21.55
N ASP A 29 17.32 9.34 21.10
CA ASP A 29 18.65 9.66 21.67
C ASP A 29 18.53 10.47 22.97
N GLU A 30 17.41 11.15 23.20
CA GLU A 30 17.01 11.80 24.45
C GLU A 30 15.55 11.44 24.76
N PRO A 31 15.13 11.41 26.05
CA PRO A 31 13.76 11.04 26.40
C PRO A 31 12.70 11.92 25.73
N ALA A 32 11.75 11.32 25.04
CA ALA A 32 10.52 11.97 24.58
C ALA A 32 9.44 11.92 25.67
N CYS A 33 8.56 12.90 25.75
CA CYS A 33 7.39 12.88 26.62
C CYS A 33 6.17 13.47 25.91
N GLU A 34 4.99 13.33 26.51
CA GLU A 34 3.73 13.80 25.95
C GLU A 34 3.52 13.30 24.50
N HIS A 35 3.88 12.04 24.26
CA HIS A 35 3.89 11.44 22.93
C HIS A 35 2.48 10.98 22.54
N ALA A 36 1.85 11.69 21.62
CA ALA A 36 0.60 11.27 21.00
C ALA A 36 0.90 10.46 19.74
N LEU A 37 0.31 9.26 19.62
CA LEU A 37 0.56 8.32 18.54
C LEU A 37 -0.73 7.92 17.84
N VAL A 38 -0.65 7.81 16.53
CA VAL A 38 -1.68 7.23 15.65
C VAL A 38 -1.02 6.14 14.81
N LEU A 39 -1.41 4.89 15.05
CA LEU A 39 -0.85 3.71 14.40
C LEU A 39 -1.84 3.11 13.39
N ARG A 40 -1.40 2.88 12.15
CA ARG A 40 -2.11 2.13 11.09
C ARG A 40 -1.41 0.79 10.86
N CYS A 41 -1.26 0.01 11.91
CA CYS A 41 -0.52 -1.25 11.90
C CYS A 41 -1.41 -2.50 11.88
N GLN A 42 -2.72 -2.33 11.85
CA GLN A 42 -3.68 -3.43 11.81
C GLN A 42 -4.16 -3.68 10.37
N PRO A 43 -4.40 -4.96 9.99
CA PRO A 43 -5.01 -5.28 8.71
C PRO A 43 -6.34 -4.54 8.51
N ARG A 44 -6.55 -4.08 7.28
CA ARG A 44 -7.79 -3.43 6.88
C ARG A 44 -8.83 -4.49 6.53
N GLU A 45 -9.76 -4.71 7.45
CA GLU A 45 -10.85 -5.67 7.27
C GLU A 45 -11.81 -5.25 6.16
N GLY A 46 -12.33 -6.21 5.43
CA GLY A 46 -13.22 -6.02 4.28
C GLY A 46 -12.50 -6.26 2.95
N GLU A 47 -13.21 -6.14 1.85
CA GLU A 47 -12.69 -6.35 0.48
C GLU A 47 -11.97 -7.71 0.32
N GLY A 48 -12.56 -8.77 0.87
CA GLY A 48 -12.02 -10.12 0.83
C GLY A 48 -11.07 -10.47 1.98
N LEU A 49 -10.75 -9.52 2.89
CA LEU A 49 -9.95 -9.81 4.09
C LEU A 49 -10.83 -9.88 5.34
N THR A 50 -10.69 -10.98 6.08
CA THR A 50 -11.33 -11.21 7.40
C THR A 50 -10.26 -11.43 8.46
N ILE A 51 -10.34 -10.70 9.57
CA ILE A 51 -9.45 -10.88 10.71
C ILE A 51 -10.01 -12.01 11.58
N LEU A 52 -9.31 -13.16 11.61
CA LEU A 52 -9.69 -14.29 12.46
C LEU A 52 -9.19 -14.12 13.90
N LYS A 53 -8.01 -13.52 14.06
CA LYS A 53 -7.40 -13.16 15.32
C LYS A 53 -6.48 -11.98 15.11
N GLY A 54 -6.50 -11.00 16.01
CA GLY A 54 -5.60 -9.86 15.94
C GLY A 54 -5.41 -9.18 17.28
N ALA A 55 -4.21 -8.67 17.51
CA ALA A 55 -3.87 -7.87 18.68
C ALA A 55 -2.88 -6.77 18.30
N VAL A 56 -2.95 -5.65 19.00
CA VAL A 56 -1.92 -4.60 18.99
C VAL A 56 -1.50 -4.36 20.43
N CYS A 57 -0.19 -4.38 20.65
CA CYS A 57 0.44 -4.05 21.94
C CYS A 57 1.40 -2.88 21.74
N ILE A 58 1.62 -2.10 22.80
CA ILE A 58 2.57 -0.99 22.81
C ILE A 58 3.37 -0.98 24.12
N GLU A 59 4.62 -0.61 24.05
CA GLU A 59 5.51 -0.34 25.18
C GLU A 59 6.11 1.07 25.05
N PRO A 60 6.08 1.92 26.07
CA PRO A 60 5.45 1.71 27.40
C PRO A 60 3.95 1.37 27.29
N GLU A 61 3.47 0.51 28.21
CA GLU A 61 2.06 0.05 28.19
C GLU A 61 1.11 1.21 28.51
N VAL A 62 0.23 1.53 27.56
CA VAL A 62 -0.83 2.52 27.67
C VAL A 62 -2.11 2.03 26.99
N PRO A 63 -3.29 2.53 27.38
CA PRO A 63 -4.54 2.18 26.69
C PRO A 63 -4.53 2.60 25.22
N LEU A 64 -4.85 1.67 24.34
CA LEU A 64 -5.06 1.91 22.90
C LEU A 64 -6.54 2.14 22.61
N GLN A 65 -6.87 3.25 21.96
CA GLN A 65 -8.21 3.55 21.47
C GLN A 65 -8.33 3.14 20.01
N ALA A 66 -9.25 2.22 19.71
CA ALA A 66 -9.54 1.83 18.34
C ALA A 66 -10.41 2.89 17.65
N GLN A 67 -10.00 3.32 16.48
CA GLN A 67 -10.69 4.29 15.64
C GLN A 67 -10.63 3.89 14.17
N ARG A 68 -11.26 4.65 13.29
CA ARG A 68 -11.11 4.56 11.83
C ARG A 68 -10.90 5.97 11.27
N ASP A 69 -10.03 6.08 10.27
CA ASP A 69 -9.86 7.32 9.52
C ASP A 69 -10.94 7.47 8.42
N SER A 70 -10.87 8.59 7.69
CA SER A 70 -11.80 8.90 6.60
C SER A 70 -11.72 7.95 5.40
N PHE A 71 -10.68 7.13 5.30
CA PHE A 71 -10.50 6.10 4.28
C PHE A 71 -10.98 4.72 4.77
N GLY A 72 -11.43 4.63 6.04
CA GLY A 72 -11.85 3.38 6.69
C GLY A 72 -10.69 2.52 7.20
N ASN A 73 -9.46 3.05 7.24
CA ASN A 73 -8.32 2.35 7.81
C ASN A 73 -8.46 2.24 9.33
N ALA A 74 -8.07 1.10 9.90
CA ALA A 74 -8.05 0.90 11.34
C ALA A 74 -6.92 1.71 11.98
N LEU A 75 -7.25 2.41 13.07
CA LEU A 75 -6.31 3.19 13.85
C LEU A 75 -6.25 2.66 15.27
N ALA A 76 -5.04 2.58 15.83
CA ALA A 76 -4.82 2.50 17.27
C ALA A 76 -4.22 3.83 17.72
N VAL A 77 -4.92 4.53 18.61
CA VAL A 77 -4.54 5.88 19.07
C VAL A 77 -4.21 5.83 20.55
N CYS A 78 -3.09 6.42 20.94
CA CYS A 78 -2.70 6.52 22.34
C CYS A 78 -1.89 7.77 22.64
N ARG A 79 -1.64 7.99 23.95
CA ARG A 79 -0.74 9.01 24.46
C ARG A 79 0.11 8.43 25.57
N ILE A 80 1.44 8.57 25.44
CA ILE A 80 2.42 8.25 26.46
C ILE A 80 2.84 9.57 27.11
N ALA A 81 2.32 9.86 28.30
CA ALA A 81 2.56 11.14 28.98
C ALA A 81 3.97 11.22 29.59
N GLU A 82 4.45 10.11 30.09
CA GLU A 82 5.72 10.05 30.81
C GLU A 82 6.92 10.01 29.88
N ALA A 83 8.09 10.42 30.40
CA ALA A 83 9.34 10.38 29.65
C ALA A 83 9.74 8.92 29.34
N HIS A 84 10.14 8.68 28.08
CA HIS A 84 10.52 7.36 27.60
C HIS A 84 11.61 7.47 26.52
N ASP A 85 12.51 6.49 26.49
CA ASP A 85 13.63 6.43 25.55
C ASP A 85 13.30 5.64 24.29
N TYR A 86 12.18 4.91 24.27
CA TYR A 86 11.71 4.16 23.12
C TYR A 86 10.21 3.96 23.14
N VAL A 87 9.67 3.66 21.95
CA VAL A 87 8.35 3.08 21.78
C VAL A 87 8.49 1.81 20.97
N LEU A 88 7.90 0.70 21.45
CA LEU A 88 7.75 -0.53 20.69
C LEU A 88 6.27 -0.80 20.51
N TYR A 89 5.81 -0.94 19.27
CA TYR A 89 4.47 -1.46 19.01
C TYR A 89 4.53 -2.71 18.15
N VAL A 90 3.63 -3.64 18.45
CA VAL A 90 3.52 -4.93 17.79
C VAL A 90 2.08 -5.14 17.37
N SER A 91 1.86 -5.43 16.10
CA SER A 91 0.59 -5.91 15.56
C SER A 91 0.78 -7.32 15.06
N GLU A 92 -0.03 -8.25 15.56
CA GLU A 92 0.07 -9.65 15.17
C GLU A 92 -1.30 -10.32 15.08
N GLY A 93 -1.41 -11.35 14.26
CA GLY A 93 -2.66 -12.05 14.13
C GLY A 93 -2.72 -13.08 13.01
N ILE A 94 -3.94 -13.50 12.73
CA ILE A 94 -4.30 -14.43 11.66
C ILE A 94 -5.41 -13.79 10.84
N VAL A 95 -5.22 -13.74 9.53
CA VAL A 95 -6.22 -13.26 8.56
C VAL A 95 -6.56 -14.35 7.56
N ARG A 96 -7.80 -14.36 7.09
CA ARG A 96 -8.22 -15.09 5.89
C ARG A 96 -8.43 -14.08 4.77
N ILE A 97 -7.85 -14.35 3.62
CA ILE A 97 -7.97 -13.53 2.41
C ILE A 97 -8.62 -14.36 1.31
N ASP A 98 -9.67 -13.79 0.70
CA ASP A 98 -10.44 -14.39 -0.37
C ASP A 98 -10.88 -13.29 -1.35
N LEU A 99 -10.05 -13.00 -2.32
CA LEU A 99 -10.28 -11.91 -3.28
C LEU A 99 -11.37 -12.28 -4.31
N GLY A 100 -11.69 -13.57 -4.47
CA GLY A 100 -12.77 -14.04 -5.33
C GLY A 100 -14.17 -13.66 -4.82
N GLU A 101 -14.35 -13.52 -3.50
CA GLU A 101 -15.62 -13.19 -2.85
C GLU A 101 -15.88 -11.68 -2.73
N THR A 102 -15.04 -10.81 -3.30
CA THR A 102 -15.25 -9.35 -3.21
C THR A 102 -16.50 -8.93 -3.96
N GLY A 103 -17.45 -8.30 -3.27
CA GLY A 103 -18.66 -7.73 -3.88
C GLY A 103 -18.40 -6.42 -4.64
N PRO A 104 -19.36 -5.97 -5.45
CA PRO A 104 -19.27 -4.68 -6.11
C PRO A 104 -19.28 -3.53 -5.08
N CYS A 105 -18.53 -2.49 -5.38
CA CYS A 105 -18.46 -1.28 -4.57
C CYS A 105 -18.39 -0.03 -5.45
N VAL A 106 -18.63 1.13 -4.86
CA VAL A 106 -18.49 2.42 -5.54
C VAL A 106 -17.22 3.10 -5.04
N ALA A 107 -16.35 3.48 -5.98
CA ALA A 107 -15.19 4.27 -5.63
C ALA A 107 -15.58 5.70 -5.26
N HIS A 108 -15.06 6.20 -4.14
CA HIS A 108 -15.24 7.61 -3.81
C HIS A 108 -14.58 8.48 -4.89
N PRO A 109 -15.24 9.56 -5.37
CA PRO A 109 -14.73 10.42 -6.46
C PRO A 109 -13.30 10.94 -6.23
N LEU A 110 -12.89 11.17 -4.98
CA LEU A 110 -11.55 11.67 -4.64
C LEU A 110 -10.41 10.83 -5.23
N TYR A 111 -10.63 9.53 -5.48
CA TYR A 111 -9.63 8.63 -6.05
C TYR A 111 -9.39 8.82 -7.55
N ARG A 112 -10.15 9.71 -8.21
CA ARG A 112 -9.96 10.13 -9.62
C ARG A 112 -9.12 11.40 -9.75
N TYR A 113 -8.83 12.09 -8.64
CA TYR A 113 -8.12 13.37 -8.66
C TYR A 113 -6.67 13.22 -8.22
N PRO A 114 -5.76 14.04 -8.76
CA PRO A 114 -4.37 14.10 -8.30
C PRO A 114 -4.28 14.35 -6.80
N SER A 115 -3.17 13.94 -6.20
CA SER A 115 -2.82 14.22 -4.81
C SER A 115 -1.38 14.71 -4.72
N ALA A 116 -0.97 15.22 -3.57
CA ALA A 116 0.33 15.89 -3.42
C ALA A 116 1.53 15.05 -3.92
N LEU A 117 1.53 13.73 -3.63
CA LEU A 117 2.63 12.84 -4.03
C LEU A 117 2.33 12.05 -5.33
N ALA A 118 1.07 11.98 -5.76
CA ALA A 118 0.66 11.22 -6.94
C ALA A 118 -0.05 12.11 -7.96
N THR A 119 0.75 12.92 -8.66
CA THR A 119 0.35 13.79 -9.77
C THR A 119 1.26 13.49 -10.96
N ALA A 120 0.68 13.26 -12.14
CA ALA A 120 1.43 13.02 -13.35
C ALA A 120 2.00 14.33 -13.91
N SER A 121 3.29 14.32 -14.31
CA SER A 121 3.91 15.40 -15.09
C SER A 121 3.62 15.27 -16.58
N ASP A 122 3.90 16.33 -17.35
CA ASP A 122 3.78 16.28 -18.81
C ASP A 122 4.68 15.18 -19.39
N GLU A 123 5.89 15.00 -18.87
CA GLU A 123 6.81 13.93 -19.25
C GLU A 123 6.19 12.53 -19.06
N MET A 124 5.58 12.27 -17.90
CA MET A 124 4.87 11.02 -17.63
C MET A 124 3.70 10.81 -18.61
N CYS A 125 2.98 11.89 -18.92
CA CYS A 125 1.86 11.84 -19.86
C CYS A 125 2.30 11.57 -21.29
N ASP A 126 3.42 12.17 -21.73
CA ASP A 126 3.99 11.94 -23.06
C ASP A 126 4.56 10.52 -23.17
N TRP A 127 5.25 10.04 -22.13
CA TRP A 127 5.71 8.67 -22.04
C TRP A 127 4.55 7.66 -22.14
N LEU A 128 3.47 7.89 -21.39
CA LEU A 128 2.27 7.04 -21.41
C LEU A 128 1.65 6.95 -22.83
N ARG A 129 1.55 8.09 -23.54
CA ARG A 129 1.05 8.12 -24.92
C ARG A 129 1.98 7.34 -25.86
N ALA A 130 3.29 7.43 -25.66
CA ALA A 130 4.27 6.68 -26.45
C ALA A 130 4.18 5.16 -26.23
N GLN A 131 3.69 4.70 -25.05
CA GLN A 131 3.38 3.30 -24.81
C GLN A 131 2.09 2.82 -25.50
N GLY A 132 1.33 3.72 -26.14
CA GLY A 132 0.03 3.40 -26.73
C GLY A 132 -1.10 3.23 -25.71
N LEU A 133 -0.87 3.57 -24.46
CA LEU A 133 -1.82 3.48 -23.37
C LEU A 133 -2.61 4.80 -23.31
N VAL A 134 -3.74 4.86 -24.02
CA VAL A 134 -4.59 6.07 -24.13
C VAL A 134 -5.97 5.86 -23.49
N SER A 135 -6.61 6.94 -23.05
CA SER A 135 -7.95 6.90 -22.49
C SER A 135 -9.03 6.48 -23.50
N GLY A 136 -10.09 5.84 -23.04
CA GLY A 136 -11.31 5.57 -23.81
C GLY A 136 -11.48 4.14 -24.34
N LEU A 137 -10.51 3.25 -24.15
CA LEU A 137 -10.59 1.85 -24.62
C LEU A 137 -11.16 0.88 -23.58
N TRP A 138 -11.45 1.33 -22.36
CA TRP A 138 -11.66 0.46 -21.19
C TRP A 138 -13.02 0.61 -20.48
N GLU A 139 -13.82 1.63 -20.84
CA GLU A 139 -15.01 1.97 -20.04
C GLU A 139 -16.09 0.88 -20.11
N ASP A 140 -16.13 0.12 -21.21
CA ASP A 140 -17.19 -0.86 -21.51
C ASP A 140 -16.79 -2.33 -21.24
N ASP A 141 -15.48 -2.62 -21.04
CA ASP A 141 -14.97 -3.98 -20.83
C ASP A 141 -14.04 -4.05 -19.62
N PRO A 142 -14.52 -4.55 -18.46
CA PRO A 142 -13.71 -4.64 -17.23
C PRO A 142 -12.51 -5.58 -17.34
N ASP A 143 -12.55 -6.62 -18.16
CA ASP A 143 -11.47 -7.56 -18.32
C ASP A 143 -10.36 -6.95 -19.18
N LEU A 144 -10.73 -6.27 -20.27
CA LEU A 144 -9.79 -5.50 -21.06
C LEU A 144 -9.15 -4.36 -20.25
N ALA A 145 -9.94 -3.67 -19.42
CA ALA A 145 -9.41 -2.67 -18.51
C ALA A 145 -8.39 -3.24 -17.52
N TYR A 146 -8.61 -4.45 -17.03
CA TYR A 146 -7.68 -5.14 -16.15
C TYR A 146 -6.35 -5.46 -16.83
N GLU A 147 -6.39 -5.99 -18.06
CA GLU A 147 -5.19 -6.28 -18.85
C GLU A 147 -4.37 -5.02 -19.13
N HIS A 148 -5.02 -3.93 -19.49
CA HIS A 148 -4.35 -2.66 -19.77
C HIS A 148 -3.71 -2.02 -18.53
N VAL A 149 -4.33 -2.13 -17.35
CA VAL A 149 -3.70 -1.69 -16.11
C VAL A 149 -2.49 -2.55 -15.76
N ALA A 150 -2.57 -3.86 -16.02
CA ALA A 150 -1.42 -4.75 -15.87
C ALA A 150 -0.28 -4.38 -16.84
N ASP A 151 -0.59 -4.07 -18.10
CA ASP A 151 0.38 -3.60 -19.08
C ASP A 151 1.03 -2.26 -18.67
N LEU A 152 0.26 -1.34 -18.10
CA LEU A 152 0.79 -0.09 -17.53
C LEU A 152 1.76 -0.38 -16.40
N CYS A 153 1.39 -1.26 -15.46
CA CYS A 153 2.27 -1.66 -14.35
C CYS A 153 3.55 -2.32 -14.86
N HIS A 154 3.45 -3.18 -15.87
CA HIS A 154 4.61 -3.78 -16.54
C HIS A 154 5.51 -2.72 -17.18
N ALA A 155 4.94 -1.75 -17.92
CA ALA A 155 5.69 -0.68 -18.54
C ALA A 155 6.43 0.17 -17.50
N VAL A 156 5.78 0.55 -16.40
CA VAL A 156 6.41 1.28 -15.28
C VAL A 156 7.50 0.43 -14.62
N SER A 157 7.27 -0.87 -14.42
CA SER A 157 8.29 -1.77 -13.87
C SER A 157 9.55 -1.83 -14.74
N LYS A 158 9.42 -1.71 -16.06
CA LYS A 158 10.56 -1.69 -17.01
C LYS A 158 11.25 -0.33 -17.10
N GLU A 159 10.50 0.75 -16.92
CA GLU A 159 11.02 2.12 -16.96
C GLU A 159 11.87 2.44 -15.73
N MET A 160 11.51 1.87 -14.58
CA MET A 160 12.08 2.19 -13.27
C MET A 160 13.13 1.17 -12.83
N THR A 161 14.13 1.64 -12.10
CA THR A 161 15.11 0.81 -11.41
C THR A 161 14.86 0.82 -9.91
N TYR A 162 14.73 -0.35 -9.27
CA TYR A 162 14.56 -0.43 -7.81
C TYR A 162 15.86 -0.06 -7.10
N ALA A 163 15.84 1.03 -6.35
CA ALA A 163 17.04 1.61 -5.72
C ALA A 163 16.73 2.17 -4.32
N PRO A 164 16.91 1.37 -3.25
CA PRO A 164 16.74 1.85 -1.88
C PRO A 164 17.65 3.05 -1.58
N GLY A 165 17.09 4.08 -0.93
CA GLY A 165 17.81 5.30 -0.57
C GLY A 165 17.95 6.34 -1.69
N SER A 166 17.43 6.10 -2.91
CA SER A 166 17.41 7.10 -4.00
C SER A 166 16.32 8.16 -3.81
N THR A 167 15.28 7.83 -3.07
CA THR A 167 14.10 8.66 -2.81
C THR A 167 13.79 8.71 -1.32
N ASN A 168 12.82 9.51 -0.93
CA ASN A 168 12.35 9.63 0.45
C ASN A 168 10.81 9.72 0.48
N ILE A 169 10.23 9.82 1.68
CA ILE A 169 8.79 9.80 1.89
C ILE A 169 8.04 11.00 1.30
N THR A 170 8.73 12.05 0.91
CA THR A 170 8.15 13.26 0.28
C THR A 170 8.39 13.31 -1.23
N THR A 171 9.14 12.37 -1.80
CA THR A 171 9.38 12.28 -3.25
C THR A 171 8.06 12.06 -3.98
N THR A 172 7.80 12.92 -4.95
CA THR A 172 6.58 12.85 -5.78
C THR A 172 6.73 11.83 -6.92
N ALA A 173 5.62 11.39 -7.48
CA ALA A 173 5.59 10.53 -8.66
C ALA A 173 6.43 11.11 -9.81
N SER A 174 6.32 12.42 -10.05
CA SER A 174 7.04 13.11 -11.12
C SER A 174 8.55 13.15 -10.90
N GLU A 175 8.99 13.39 -9.66
CA GLU A 175 10.40 13.38 -9.30
C GLU A 175 11.02 11.99 -9.42
N ALA A 176 10.34 10.96 -8.89
CA ALA A 176 10.79 9.58 -8.98
C ALA A 176 10.86 9.11 -10.45
N PHE A 177 9.85 9.47 -11.27
CA PHE A 177 9.83 9.14 -12.69
C PHE A 177 11.00 9.78 -13.44
N ALA A 178 11.28 11.07 -13.22
CA ALA A 178 12.41 11.76 -13.82
C ALA A 178 13.79 11.20 -13.39
N LEU A 179 13.86 10.56 -12.19
CA LEU A 179 15.06 9.87 -11.72
C LEU A 179 15.20 8.45 -12.30
N HIS A 180 14.15 7.89 -12.90
CA HIS A 180 14.06 6.49 -13.35
C HIS A 180 14.43 5.46 -12.25
N CYS A 181 14.31 5.84 -10.98
CA CYS A 181 14.61 4.95 -9.87
C CYS A 181 13.80 5.32 -8.63
N GLY A 182 13.61 4.34 -7.75
CA GLY A 182 12.87 4.51 -6.52
C GLY A 182 12.60 3.18 -5.82
N VAL A 183 11.70 3.22 -4.84
CA VAL A 183 11.24 2.06 -4.08
C VAL A 183 9.75 1.80 -4.34
N CYS A 184 9.16 0.78 -3.71
CA CYS A 184 7.76 0.39 -3.91
C CYS A 184 6.76 1.55 -3.78
N GLN A 185 7.03 2.51 -2.89
CA GLN A 185 6.25 3.74 -2.75
C GLN A 185 6.20 4.54 -4.06
N ASP A 186 7.36 4.72 -4.69
CA ASP A 186 7.50 5.55 -5.90
C ASP A 186 6.82 4.89 -7.11
N TYR A 187 7.04 3.59 -7.30
CA TYR A 187 6.35 2.80 -8.33
C TYR A 187 4.82 2.90 -8.18
N ALA A 188 4.32 2.77 -6.95
CA ALA A 188 2.90 2.89 -6.68
C ALA A 188 2.37 4.30 -6.94
N HIS A 189 3.10 5.36 -6.56
CA HIS A 189 2.72 6.75 -6.83
C HIS A 189 2.65 7.05 -8.33
N ILE A 190 3.63 6.58 -9.11
CA ILE A 190 3.67 6.73 -10.56
C ILE A 190 2.43 6.10 -11.20
N VAL A 191 2.14 4.83 -10.89
CA VAL A 191 0.98 4.14 -11.46
C VAL A 191 -0.33 4.78 -11.02
N VAL A 192 -0.49 5.17 -9.74
CA VAL A 192 -1.67 5.89 -9.26
C VAL A 192 -1.87 7.21 -10.02
N ALA A 193 -0.81 7.97 -10.24
CA ALA A 193 -0.86 9.25 -10.97
C ALA A 193 -1.29 9.04 -12.43
N LEU A 194 -0.72 8.06 -13.11
CA LEU A 194 -1.04 7.74 -14.50
C LEU A 194 -2.47 7.19 -14.66
N LEU A 195 -2.92 6.32 -13.76
CA LEU A 195 -4.32 5.81 -13.78
C LEU A 195 -5.32 6.95 -13.61
N ARG A 196 -5.06 7.88 -12.70
CA ARG A 196 -5.92 9.06 -12.50
C ARG A 196 -5.91 9.99 -13.70
N TYR A 197 -4.77 10.15 -14.35
CA TYR A 197 -4.67 10.90 -15.61
C TYR A 197 -5.53 10.27 -16.71
N LEU A 198 -5.62 8.93 -16.74
CA LEU A 198 -6.51 8.18 -17.63
C LEU A 198 -7.99 8.19 -17.20
N GLY A 199 -8.33 8.85 -16.07
CA GLY A 199 -9.70 8.92 -15.55
C GLY A 199 -10.10 7.70 -14.70
N ILE A 200 -9.20 6.75 -14.46
CA ILE A 200 -9.44 5.56 -13.64
C ILE A 200 -9.28 5.94 -12.16
N ALA A 201 -10.29 5.58 -11.34
CA ALA A 201 -10.15 5.73 -9.90
C ALA A 201 -9.08 4.76 -9.38
N ALA A 202 -8.02 5.31 -8.76
CA ALA A 202 -6.90 4.55 -8.24
C ALA A 202 -6.51 5.01 -6.84
N ARG A 203 -6.06 4.07 -6.01
CA ARG A 203 -5.61 4.35 -4.65
C ARG A 203 -4.29 3.66 -4.34
N TYR A 204 -3.50 4.31 -3.52
CA TYR A 204 -2.29 3.79 -2.93
C TYR A 204 -2.65 2.83 -1.79
N VAL A 205 -1.93 1.73 -1.68
CA VAL A 205 -2.09 0.75 -0.61
C VAL A 205 -0.74 0.53 0.08
N LEU A 206 -0.74 0.60 1.40
CA LEU A 206 0.38 0.19 2.24
C LEU A 206 0.00 -1.08 2.98
N GLY A 207 0.89 -2.07 3.03
CA GLY A 207 0.59 -3.32 3.73
C GLY A 207 1.80 -4.23 3.89
N LEU A 208 1.49 -5.49 4.12
CA LEU A 208 2.45 -6.57 4.30
C LEU A 208 2.28 -7.57 3.14
N ALA A 209 3.37 -8.16 2.69
CA ALA A 209 3.33 -9.19 1.66
C ALA A 209 4.27 -10.34 2.02
N VAL A 210 3.89 -11.56 1.67
CA VAL A 210 4.75 -12.74 1.87
C VAL A 210 6.07 -12.55 1.14
N GLY A 211 7.18 -12.85 1.82
CA GLY A 211 8.53 -12.73 1.26
C GLY A 211 9.18 -11.34 1.42
N GLU A 212 8.47 -10.35 2.01
CA GLU A 212 9.05 -9.05 2.36
C GLU A 212 9.52 -9.03 3.82
N GLY A 213 10.56 -8.25 4.11
CA GLY A 213 11.07 -8.00 5.47
C GLY A 213 10.61 -6.66 6.05
N CYS A 214 9.92 -5.84 5.26
CA CYS A 214 9.40 -4.52 5.62
C CYS A 214 8.02 -4.30 4.99
N THR A 215 7.37 -3.19 5.32
CA THR A 215 6.11 -2.80 4.66
C THR A 215 6.30 -2.64 3.16
N HIS A 216 5.27 -2.99 2.41
CA HIS A 216 5.26 -2.94 0.97
C HIS A 216 4.12 -2.03 0.47
N ALA A 217 4.34 -1.41 -0.68
CA ALA A 217 3.35 -0.56 -1.33
C ALA A 217 2.94 -1.11 -2.69
N TRP A 218 1.65 -0.99 -2.99
CA TRP A 218 1.08 -1.36 -4.28
C TRP A 218 -0.10 -0.46 -4.64
N VAL A 219 -0.75 -0.74 -5.74
CA VAL A 219 -1.88 0.04 -6.28
C VAL A 219 -3.15 -0.78 -6.29
N GLN A 220 -4.27 -0.13 -6.07
CA GLN A 220 -5.57 -0.67 -6.43
C GLN A 220 -6.27 0.28 -7.42
N ALA A 221 -6.74 -0.28 -8.55
CA ALA A 221 -7.57 0.38 -9.54
C ALA A 221 -9.02 -0.09 -9.40
N HIS A 222 -9.99 0.81 -9.57
CA HIS A 222 -11.40 0.48 -9.53
C HIS A 222 -11.91 0.15 -10.93
N LEU A 223 -12.05 -1.15 -11.21
CA LEU A 223 -12.41 -1.70 -12.50
C LEU A 223 -13.64 -2.60 -12.36
N GLY A 224 -14.63 -2.43 -13.24
CA GLY A 224 -15.84 -3.25 -13.23
C GLY A 224 -16.60 -3.23 -11.89
N GLY A 225 -16.59 -2.08 -11.19
CA GLY A 225 -17.26 -1.95 -9.88
C GLY A 225 -16.52 -2.59 -8.71
N ARG A 226 -15.23 -2.94 -8.86
CA ARG A 226 -14.42 -3.60 -7.80
C ARG A 226 -13.01 -3.01 -7.76
N TRP A 227 -12.39 -3.03 -6.58
CA TRP A 227 -10.97 -2.74 -6.43
C TRP A 227 -10.13 -3.95 -6.86
N ARG A 228 -9.22 -3.73 -7.82
CA ARG A 228 -8.28 -4.73 -8.32
C ARG A 228 -6.85 -4.29 -7.98
N GLY A 229 -6.04 -5.19 -7.44
CA GLY A 229 -4.70 -4.89 -6.97
C GLY A 229 -3.62 -5.20 -8.00
N PHE A 230 -2.62 -4.30 -8.12
CA PHE A 230 -1.47 -4.42 -9.00
C PHE A 230 -0.21 -3.99 -8.27
N ASP A 231 0.85 -4.76 -8.40
CA ASP A 231 2.15 -4.49 -7.80
C ASP A 231 3.19 -4.18 -8.90
N PRO A 232 3.41 -2.89 -9.21
CA PRO A 232 4.36 -2.51 -10.26
C PRO A 232 5.81 -2.77 -9.87
N THR A 233 6.13 -2.92 -8.59
CA THR A 233 7.48 -3.23 -8.13
C THR A 233 7.87 -4.67 -8.43
N ARG A 234 6.93 -5.60 -8.23
CA ARG A 234 7.10 -7.04 -8.49
C ARG A 234 6.65 -7.46 -9.89
N ASP A 235 6.10 -6.52 -10.66
CA ASP A 235 5.52 -6.76 -12.00
C ASP A 235 4.48 -7.90 -11.96
N THR A 236 3.52 -7.80 -11.03
CA THR A 236 2.51 -8.85 -10.82
C THR A 236 1.17 -8.28 -10.38
N CYS A 237 0.12 -9.07 -10.55
CA CYS A 237 -1.18 -8.78 -9.96
C CYS A 237 -1.22 -9.24 -8.50
N VAL A 238 -1.90 -8.46 -7.67
CA VAL A 238 -2.08 -8.77 -6.24
C VAL A 238 -2.97 -9.99 -6.05
N ASN A 239 -2.55 -10.88 -5.18
CA ASN A 239 -3.26 -12.10 -4.82
C ASN A 239 -3.43 -12.21 -3.29
N GLU A 240 -3.86 -13.37 -2.81
CA GLU A 240 -4.16 -13.62 -1.40
C GLU A 240 -2.92 -13.69 -0.48
N THR A 241 -1.72 -13.33 -0.97
CA THR A 241 -0.50 -13.21 -0.15
C THR A 241 -0.21 -11.79 0.33
N TYR A 242 -1.09 -10.83 0.02
CA TYR A 242 -0.98 -9.42 0.37
C TYR A 242 -1.98 -9.04 1.46
N ILE A 243 -1.51 -8.43 2.54
CA ILE A 243 -2.32 -7.97 3.68
C ILE A 243 -2.35 -6.43 3.68
N PRO A 244 -3.41 -5.76 3.22
CA PRO A 244 -3.51 -4.30 3.29
C PRO A 244 -3.65 -3.83 4.75
N LEU A 245 -2.84 -2.84 5.13
CA LEU A 245 -2.94 -2.12 6.40
C LEU A 245 -3.68 -0.79 6.21
N ALA A 246 -3.34 -0.05 5.17
CA ALA A 246 -3.94 1.25 4.87
C ALA A 246 -4.13 1.46 3.38
N VAL A 247 -5.18 2.20 3.03
CA VAL A 247 -5.43 2.73 1.70
C VAL A 247 -5.60 4.24 1.77
N GLY A 248 -5.18 4.94 0.71
CA GLY A 248 -5.28 6.39 0.65
C GLY A 248 -5.07 6.93 -0.76
N ARG A 249 -5.00 8.25 -0.89
CA ARG A 249 -4.71 8.91 -2.16
C ARG A 249 -3.25 8.73 -2.58
N ASP A 250 -2.37 8.77 -1.58
CA ASP A 250 -0.92 8.57 -1.68
C ASP A 250 -0.38 8.15 -0.30
N TRP A 251 0.94 8.03 -0.16
CA TRP A 251 1.58 7.66 1.09
C TRP A 251 1.21 8.59 2.26
N SER A 252 0.94 9.88 2.02
CA SER A 252 0.65 10.84 3.10
C SER A 252 -0.63 10.50 3.90
N ASP A 253 -1.54 9.73 3.31
CA ASP A 253 -2.75 9.23 3.97
C ASP A 253 -2.50 7.90 4.71
N CYS A 254 -1.40 7.19 4.41
CA CYS A 254 -1.16 5.79 4.79
C CYS A 254 0.01 5.52 5.75
N PRO A 255 0.72 6.51 6.36
CA PRO A 255 1.86 6.17 7.19
C PRO A 255 1.45 5.23 8.33
N VAL A 256 2.26 4.18 8.54
CA VAL A 256 2.01 3.21 9.63
C VAL A 256 1.95 3.90 10.97
N GLU A 257 2.82 4.89 11.16
CA GLU A 257 2.93 5.66 12.38
C GLU A 257 2.91 7.16 12.09
N ARG A 258 2.16 7.87 12.89
CA ARG A 258 2.28 9.32 13.06
C ARG A 258 2.31 9.64 14.54
N GLY A 259 3.31 10.41 14.95
CA GLY A 259 3.43 10.85 16.32
C GLY A 259 3.79 12.33 16.41
N SER A 260 3.48 12.91 17.55
CA SER A 260 4.00 14.19 18.00
C SER A 260 4.36 14.07 19.47
N PHE A 261 5.52 14.56 19.85
CA PHE A 261 6.02 14.48 21.23
C PHE A 261 6.69 15.79 21.64
N MET A 262 6.84 15.98 22.94
CA MET A 262 7.62 17.08 23.49
C MET A 262 9.07 16.63 23.69
N GLY A 263 9.99 17.54 23.42
CA GLY A 263 11.43 17.26 23.31
C GLY A 263 11.91 17.50 21.88
N ALA A 264 13.17 17.28 21.62
CA ALA A 264 13.78 17.39 20.30
C ALA A 264 14.73 16.24 19.99
N PRO A 265 14.42 15.01 20.40
CA PRO A 265 15.34 13.89 20.21
C PRO A 265 15.45 13.53 18.71
N GLY A 266 16.65 13.16 18.31
CA GLY A 266 16.84 12.34 17.14
C GLY A 266 16.20 10.97 17.37
N GLN A 267 15.79 10.31 16.29
CA GLN A 267 15.17 8.99 16.39
C GLN A 267 15.75 8.04 15.36
N CYS A 268 15.84 6.77 15.72
CA CYS A 268 16.06 5.69 14.77
C CYS A 268 14.93 4.66 14.90
N GLN A 269 14.65 3.97 13.80
CA GLN A 269 13.56 3.01 13.72
C GLN A 269 14.09 1.65 13.28
N ASP A 270 13.67 0.61 14.00
CA ASP A 270 13.89 -0.78 13.64
C ASP A 270 12.55 -1.46 13.37
N VAL A 271 12.40 -2.05 12.18
CA VAL A 271 11.16 -2.66 11.70
C VAL A 271 11.38 -4.14 11.47
N HIS A 272 10.53 -4.95 12.05
CA HIS A 272 10.52 -6.40 11.91
C HIS A 272 9.16 -6.87 11.41
N MET A 273 9.15 -7.61 10.30
CA MET A 273 7.93 -8.14 9.72
C MET A 273 8.08 -9.61 9.36
N GLU A 274 7.04 -10.37 9.63
CA GLU A 274 6.90 -11.75 9.21
C GLU A 274 5.47 -12.01 8.72
N VAL A 275 5.34 -12.61 7.55
CA VAL A 275 4.06 -13.11 7.02
C VAL A 275 4.25 -14.56 6.57
N LEU A 276 3.48 -15.48 7.15
CA LEU A 276 3.55 -16.90 6.90
C LEU A 276 2.18 -17.43 6.45
N GLU A 277 2.16 -18.22 5.40
CA GLU A 277 0.97 -18.97 5.01
C GLU A 277 0.77 -20.16 5.97
N LEU A 278 -0.42 -20.22 6.57
CA LEU A 278 -0.83 -21.37 7.35
C LEU A 278 -1.39 -22.41 6.38
N GLY A 279 -0.70 -23.55 6.25
CA GLY A 279 -1.16 -24.63 5.39
C GLY A 279 -2.60 -25.00 5.72
N GLY A 280 -3.47 -25.01 4.69
CA GLY A 280 -4.80 -25.58 4.84
C GLY A 280 -4.63 -27.04 5.18
N CYS A 281 -5.20 -27.50 6.29
CA CYS A 281 -5.49 -28.92 6.46
C CYS A 281 -6.41 -29.30 5.32
N SER A 282 -5.88 -30.10 4.39
CA SER A 282 -6.65 -30.81 3.37
C SER A 282 -7.57 -31.83 3.98
#